data_da95d96b1d2d159c3b4d6979c9086c0a
#
_entry.id   da95d96b1d2d159c3b4d6979c9086c0a
#
_cell.length_a   1.000
_cell.length_b   1.000
_cell.length_c   1.000
_cell.angle_alpha   90.00
_cell.angle_beta   90.00
_cell.angle_gamma   90.00
#
_symmetry.space_group_name_H-M   'P 1'
#
loop_
_entity.id
_entity.type
_entity.pdbx_description
1 polymer ?
#
loop_
_entity_poly.entity_id
_entity_poly.type
_entity_poly.pdbx_seq_one_letter_code
_entity_poly.pdbx_strand_id
1 'polypeptide(L)'
;MAANMKAVKLRIKSVQSTMQITKAMELVASSKLRKAKERADNCRPYFKELHKTLKTIAESNTDFSSVYAAEAKSDKYCYVVMAGDRGLAGGYNANLFKRLEAESQGKDYVVLPIGKKALEYVIRKGSPCVTEAFAEIADISVAGCFSIARLLCEGFCRGEYGHIELCYTCLLYTSPSPRDSSKSRMPSSA
;
A
#
# COMPACT_ATOMS: atom_id res chain seq x y z
N MET A 1 4.79 22.63 -47.47
CA MET A 1 3.67 21.77 -47.10
C MET A 1 4.04 20.28 -46.96
N ALA A 2 4.82 19.69 -47.89
CA ALA A 2 5.19 18.25 -47.81
C ALA A 2 5.97 17.83 -46.57
N ALA A 3 6.92 18.67 -46.07
CA ALA A 3 7.68 18.39 -44.87
C ALA A 3 6.82 18.29 -43.61
N ASN A 4 5.75 19.09 -43.53
CA ASN A 4 4.81 19.07 -42.42
C ASN A 4 3.97 17.77 -42.41
N MET A 5 3.55 17.28 -43.58
CA MET A 5 2.79 16.02 -43.72
C MET A 5 3.62 14.80 -43.33
N LYS A 6 4.93 14.78 -43.62
CA LYS A 6 5.83 13.70 -43.21
C LYS A 6 6.01 13.68 -41.69
N ALA A 7 6.18 14.83 -41.06
CA ALA A 7 6.27 14.95 -39.60
C ALA A 7 4.99 14.51 -38.90
N VAL A 8 3.83 14.88 -39.43
CA VAL A 8 2.53 14.43 -38.89
C VAL A 8 2.37 12.90 -38.98
N LYS A 9 2.70 12.29 -40.13
CA LYS A 9 2.66 10.82 -40.29
C LYS A 9 3.58 10.09 -39.30
N LEU A 10 4.80 10.60 -39.09
CA LEU A 10 5.71 10.03 -38.08
C LEU A 10 5.15 10.14 -36.68
N ARG A 11 4.53 11.26 -36.34
CA ARG A 11 3.89 11.46 -35.04
C ARG A 11 2.69 10.51 -34.81
N ILE A 12 1.85 10.32 -35.83
CA ILE A 12 0.75 9.35 -35.79
C ILE A 12 1.30 7.94 -35.53
N LYS A 13 2.31 7.50 -36.28
CA LYS A 13 2.94 6.19 -36.08
C LYS A 13 3.53 6.01 -34.67
N SER A 14 4.18 7.03 -34.14
CA SER A 14 4.73 7.03 -32.78
C SER A 14 3.61 6.89 -31.73
N VAL A 15 2.52 7.66 -31.87
CA VAL A 15 1.36 7.57 -30.96
C VAL A 15 0.69 6.21 -31.04
N GLN A 16 0.52 5.65 -32.25
CA GLN A 16 -0.04 4.30 -32.42
C GLN A 16 0.83 3.23 -31.73
N SER A 17 2.16 3.31 -31.87
CA SER A 17 3.08 2.40 -31.18
C SER A 17 2.95 2.53 -29.65
N THR A 18 2.91 3.75 -29.12
CA THR A 18 2.73 4.01 -27.69
C THR A 18 1.39 3.44 -27.19
N MET A 19 0.33 3.60 -27.97
CA MET A 19 -0.99 3.05 -27.63
C MET A 19 -0.97 1.51 -27.54
N GLN A 20 -0.28 0.84 -28.47
CA GLN A 20 -0.13 -0.62 -28.42
C GLN A 20 0.64 -1.09 -27.17
N ILE A 21 1.73 -0.39 -26.82
CA ILE A 21 2.51 -0.68 -25.61
C ILE A 21 1.63 -0.49 -24.37
N THR A 22 0.89 0.61 -24.27
CA THR A 22 0.00 0.89 -23.14
C THR A 22 -1.09 -0.18 -22.98
N LYS A 23 -1.66 -0.64 -24.11
CA LYS A 23 -2.65 -1.73 -24.10
C LYS A 23 -2.05 -3.05 -23.63
N ALA A 24 -0.83 -3.37 -24.05
CA ALA A 24 -0.11 -4.54 -23.55
C ALA A 24 0.17 -4.46 -22.04
N MET A 25 0.58 -3.27 -21.55
CA MET A 25 0.79 -3.03 -20.13
C MET A 25 -0.53 -3.18 -19.31
N GLU A 26 -1.66 -2.73 -19.85
CA GLU A 26 -2.98 -2.89 -19.25
C GLU A 26 -3.34 -4.38 -19.07
N LEU A 27 -3.11 -5.20 -20.09
CA LEU A 27 -3.37 -6.65 -20.02
C LEU A 27 -2.51 -7.35 -18.96
N VAL A 28 -1.22 -7.02 -18.90
CA VAL A 28 -0.31 -7.57 -17.89
C VAL A 28 -0.72 -7.13 -16.49
N ALA A 29 -1.04 -5.84 -16.31
CA ALA A 29 -1.48 -5.31 -15.02
C ALA A 29 -2.79 -5.95 -14.54
N SER A 30 -3.77 -6.12 -15.44
CA SER A 30 -5.05 -6.78 -15.15
C SER A 30 -4.85 -8.24 -14.72
N SER A 31 -3.96 -8.97 -15.38
CA SER A 31 -3.64 -10.35 -15.00
C SER A 31 -3.00 -10.44 -13.61
N LYS A 32 -2.04 -9.53 -13.32
CA LYS A 32 -1.41 -9.45 -12.00
C LYS A 32 -2.40 -9.08 -10.90
N LEU A 33 -3.27 -8.12 -11.18
CA LEU A 33 -4.33 -7.69 -10.25
C LEU A 33 -5.27 -8.85 -9.91
N ARG A 34 -5.71 -9.62 -10.92
CA ARG A 34 -6.57 -10.78 -10.70
C ARG A 34 -5.90 -11.80 -9.77
N LYS A 35 -4.63 -12.15 -10.02
CA LYS A 35 -3.88 -13.09 -9.16
C LYS A 35 -3.72 -12.56 -7.73
N ALA A 36 -3.43 -11.26 -7.56
CA ALA A 36 -3.31 -10.65 -6.24
C ALA A 36 -4.65 -10.64 -5.49
N LYS A 37 -5.75 -10.36 -6.20
CA LYS A 37 -7.10 -10.41 -5.63
C LYS A 37 -7.48 -11.82 -5.19
N GLU A 38 -7.25 -12.83 -6.03
CA GLU A 38 -7.49 -14.25 -5.69
C GLU A 38 -6.73 -14.65 -4.42
N ARG A 39 -5.46 -14.26 -4.28
CA ARG A 39 -4.67 -14.51 -3.06
C ARG A 39 -5.27 -13.83 -1.84
N ALA A 40 -5.65 -12.57 -1.95
CA ALA A 40 -6.28 -11.82 -0.86
C ALA A 40 -7.63 -12.43 -0.44
N ASP A 41 -8.46 -12.83 -1.39
CA ASP A 41 -9.75 -13.45 -1.13
C ASP A 41 -9.59 -14.84 -0.46
N ASN A 42 -8.57 -15.60 -0.83
CA ASN A 42 -8.23 -16.87 -0.19
C ASN A 42 -7.73 -16.73 1.25
N CYS A 43 -7.02 -15.63 1.57
CA CYS A 43 -6.55 -15.36 2.93
C CYS A 43 -7.65 -14.77 3.84
N ARG A 44 -8.69 -14.17 3.29
CA ARG A 44 -9.74 -13.45 4.03
C ARG A 44 -10.50 -14.31 5.04
N PRO A 45 -10.91 -15.55 4.76
CA PRO A 45 -11.58 -16.41 5.74
C PRO A 45 -10.70 -16.67 6.96
N TYR A 46 -9.44 -17.02 6.75
CA TYR A 46 -8.47 -17.23 7.82
C TYR A 46 -8.31 -15.98 8.71
N PHE A 47 -8.15 -14.83 8.09
CA PHE A 47 -8.03 -13.56 8.83
C PHE A 47 -9.27 -13.28 9.68
N LYS A 48 -10.48 -13.50 9.15
CA LYS A 48 -11.73 -13.29 9.87
C LYS A 48 -11.84 -14.19 11.11
N GLU A 49 -11.53 -15.47 10.96
CA GLU A 49 -11.58 -16.42 12.07
C GLU A 49 -10.51 -16.12 13.13
N LEU A 50 -9.29 -15.79 12.71
CA LEU A 50 -8.23 -15.38 13.62
C LEU A 50 -8.62 -14.12 14.41
N HIS A 51 -9.12 -13.10 13.72
CA HIS A 51 -9.57 -11.85 14.36
C HIS A 51 -10.69 -12.09 15.35
N LYS A 52 -11.70 -12.91 14.99
CA LYS A 52 -12.80 -13.29 15.85
C LYS A 52 -12.30 -14.02 17.11
N THR A 53 -11.41 -14.99 16.93
CA THR A 53 -10.83 -15.77 18.04
C THR A 53 -10.05 -14.87 19.00
N LEU A 54 -9.20 -13.99 18.49
CA LEU A 54 -8.45 -13.04 19.32
C LEU A 54 -9.38 -12.10 20.09
N LYS A 55 -10.43 -11.60 19.43
CA LYS A 55 -11.44 -10.76 20.07
C LYS A 55 -12.14 -11.52 21.20
N THR A 56 -12.59 -12.75 20.97
CA THR A 56 -13.23 -13.58 21.99
C THR A 56 -12.31 -13.83 23.19
N ILE A 57 -11.01 -14.11 22.94
CA ILE A 57 -10.03 -14.29 24.01
C ILE A 57 -9.87 -13.00 24.83
N ALA A 58 -9.75 -11.85 24.17
CA ALA A 58 -9.60 -10.56 24.83
C ALA A 58 -10.83 -10.18 25.66
N GLU A 59 -12.04 -10.54 25.19
CA GLU A 59 -13.30 -10.24 25.88
C GLU A 59 -13.62 -11.23 27.04
N SER A 60 -13.14 -12.48 26.95
CA SER A 60 -13.47 -13.54 27.91
C SER A 60 -12.48 -13.67 29.06
N ASN A 61 -11.28 -13.13 28.96
CA ASN A 61 -10.21 -13.29 29.94
C ASN A 61 -9.92 -11.98 30.67
N THR A 62 -10.40 -11.86 31.89
CA THR A 62 -10.06 -10.74 32.79
C THR A 62 -8.59 -10.75 33.22
N ASP A 63 -7.94 -11.92 33.19
CA ASP A 63 -6.54 -12.11 33.58
C ASP A 63 -5.60 -12.31 32.38
N PHE A 64 -5.97 -11.82 31.20
CA PHE A 64 -5.16 -11.94 30.00
C PHE A 64 -3.88 -11.09 30.13
N SER A 65 -2.82 -11.71 30.64
CA SER A 65 -1.50 -11.11 30.73
C SER A 65 -0.69 -11.42 29.45
N SER A 66 -0.59 -10.43 28.57
CA SER A 66 0.27 -10.50 27.40
C SER A 66 1.15 -9.25 27.33
N VAL A 67 2.39 -9.43 26.93
CA VAL A 67 3.31 -8.30 26.67
C VAL A 67 2.72 -7.29 25.68
N TYR A 68 1.88 -7.77 24.75
CA TYR A 68 1.23 -6.94 23.73
C TYR A 68 -0.07 -6.27 24.22
N ALA A 69 -0.63 -6.71 25.35
CA ALA A 69 -1.79 -6.11 25.98
C ALA A 69 -1.44 -5.17 27.15
N ALA A 70 -0.16 -5.14 27.54
CA ALA A 70 0.34 -4.23 28.55
C ALA A 70 0.37 -2.79 28.00
N GLU A 71 0.39 -1.81 28.93
CA GLU A 71 0.59 -0.41 28.56
C GLU A 71 1.88 -0.23 27.74
N ALA A 72 1.80 0.58 26.70
CA ALA A 72 2.92 0.88 25.83
C ALA A 72 4.05 1.56 26.63
N LYS A 73 5.29 1.08 26.46
CA LYS A 73 6.49 1.64 27.11
C LYS A 73 6.93 2.98 26.53
N SER A 74 6.35 3.39 25.41
CA SER A 74 6.73 4.58 24.65
C SER A 74 5.51 5.15 23.92
N ASP A 75 5.44 6.47 23.80
CA ASP A 75 4.41 7.16 23.00
C ASP A 75 4.79 7.28 21.53
N LYS A 76 5.94 6.72 21.13
CA LYS A 76 6.44 6.78 19.77
C LYS A 76 5.65 5.86 18.84
N TYR A 77 5.40 6.33 17.63
CA TYR A 77 4.65 5.61 16.60
C TYR A 77 5.59 4.90 15.62
N CYS A 78 5.24 3.70 15.22
CA CYS A 78 5.84 3.00 14.09
C CYS A 78 4.80 2.91 12.96
N TYR A 79 5.00 3.67 11.89
CA TYR A 79 4.14 3.61 10.70
C TYR A 79 4.68 2.60 9.70
N VAL A 80 3.95 1.50 9.50
CA VAL A 80 4.24 0.52 8.46
C VAL A 80 3.58 0.98 7.17
N VAL A 81 4.36 1.53 6.25
CA VAL A 81 3.86 2.21 5.04
C VAL A 81 4.01 1.31 3.83
N MET A 82 2.89 0.79 3.31
CA MET A 82 2.85 -0.09 2.14
C MET A 82 2.52 0.71 0.88
N ALA A 83 3.52 0.98 0.04
CA ALA A 83 3.36 1.65 -1.24
C ALA A 83 3.78 0.75 -2.40
N GLY A 84 3.43 1.13 -3.63
CA GLY A 84 3.80 0.35 -4.82
C GLY A 84 5.29 0.46 -5.16
N ASP A 85 5.77 -0.50 -5.95
CA ASP A 85 7.16 -0.51 -6.45
C ASP A 85 7.33 0.36 -7.70
N ARG A 86 6.24 0.56 -8.45
CA ARG A 86 6.26 1.25 -9.76
C ARG A 86 5.50 2.57 -9.71
N GLY A 87 5.84 3.46 -10.65
CA GLY A 87 5.10 4.69 -10.93
C GLY A 87 3.87 4.44 -11.81
N LEU A 88 3.29 5.52 -12.31
CA LEU A 88 2.11 5.53 -13.19
C LEU A 88 0.86 4.92 -12.54
N ALA A 89 0.74 5.03 -11.23
CA ALA A 89 -0.38 4.53 -10.44
C ALA A 89 -1.38 5.63 -10.03
N GLY A 90 -1.44 6.74 -10.78
CA GLY A 90 -2.29 7.88 -10.43
C GLY A 90 -1.98 8.43 -9.03
N GLY A 91 -3.01 8.70 -8.25
CA GLY A 91 -2.88 9.22 -6.88
C GLY A 91 -2.60 8.16 -5.81
N TYR A 92 -2.47 6.88 -6.16
CA TYR A 92 -2.33 5.77 -5.21
C TYR A 92 -1.28 6.03 -4.12
N ASN A 93 -0.03 6.24 -4.52
CA ASN A 93 1.06 6.50 -3.57
C ASN A 93 0.98 7.91 -2.97
N ALA A 94 0.63 8.92 -3.78
CA ALA A 94 0.58 10.31 -3.31
C ALA A 94 -0.48 10.53 -2.22
N ASN A 95 -1.64 9.91 -2.33
CA ASN A 95 -2.71 10.01 -1.33
C ASN A 95 -2.30 9.31 -0.02
N LEU A 96 -1.61 8.16 -0.11
CA LEU A 96 -1.06 7.48 1.05
C LEU A 96 -0.07 8.36 1.82
N PHE A 97 0.87 9.00 1.11
CA PHE A 97 1.87 9.86 1.73
C PHE A 97 1.27 11.12 2.34
N LYS A 98 0.28 11.74 1.70
CA LYS A 98 -0.46 12.86 2.28
C LYS A 98 -1.17 12.47 3.58
N ARG A 99 -1.77 11.26 3.60
CA ARG A 99 -2.41 10.76 4.82
C ARG A 99 -1.40 10.51 5.93
N LEU A 100 -0.27 9.88 5.60
CA LEU A 100 0.83 9.68 6.55
C LEU A 100 1.31 11.02 7.13
N GLU A 101 1.50 12.04 6.31
CA GLU A 101 1.91 13.37 6.76
C GLU A 101 0.91 13.99 7.73
N ALA A 102 -0.37 13.89 7.43
CA ALA A 102 -1.42 14.42 8.29
C ALA A 102 -1.49 13.69 9.65
N GLU A 103 -1.35 12.35 9.64
CA GLU A 103 -1.43 11.53 10.86
C GLU A 103 -0.17 11.62 11.73
N SER A 104 1.00 11.84 11.11
CA SER A 104 2.27 11.92 11.83
C SER A 104 2.59 13.32 12.35
N GLN A 105 1.77 14.32 12.03
CA GLN A 105 2.00 15.70 12.45
C GLN A 105 1.99 15.84 13.98
N GLY A 106 3.09 16.34 14.53
CA GLY A 106 3.25 16.55 15.98
C GLY A 106 3.53 15.28 16.80
N LYS A 107 3.70 14.13 16.15
CA LYS A 107 4.03 12.86 16.81
C LYS A 107 5.51 12.52 16.63
N ASP A 108 6.11 11.90 17.63
CA ASP A 108 7.40 11.22 17.45
C ASP A 108 7.13 9.89 16.75
N TYR A 109 7.81 9.64 15.64
CA TYR A 109 7.55 8.45 14.84
C TYR A 109 8.79 7.90 14.13
N VAL A 110 8.67 6.66 13.73
CA VAL A 110 9.60 5.95 12.85
C VAL A 110 8.78 5.26 11.76
N VAL A 111 9.36 5.07 10.58
CA VAL A 111 8.69 4.46 9.45
C VAL A 111 9.33 3.12 9.10
N LEU A 112 8.50 2.11 8.88
CA LEU A 112 8.88 0.86 8.21
C LEU A 112 8.33 0.90 6.79
N PRO A 113 9.16 1.25 5.78
CA PRO A 113 8.72 1.30 4.41
C PRO A 113 8.64 -0.10 3.80
N ILE A 114 7.53 -0.39 3.12
CA ILE A 114 7.31 -1.60 2.33
C ILE A 114 6.98 -1.17 0.91
N GLY A 115 7.82 -1.56 -0.04
CA GLY A 115 7.75 -1.14 -1.43
C GLY A 115 8.65 0.04 -1.76
N LYS A 116 9.15 0.03 -3.01
CA LYS A 116 10.15 0.98 -3.49
C LYS A 116 9.73 2.44 -3.34
N LYS A 117 8.45 2.75 -3.62
CA LYS A 117 7.94 4.13 -3.50
C LYS A 117 7.83 4.61 -2.06
N ALA A 118 7.59 3.70 -1.10
CA ALA A 118 7.64 4.03 0.32
C ALA A 118 9.07 4.37 0.76
N LEU A 119 10.04 3.56 0.37
CA LEU A 119 11.44 3.80 0.69
C LEU A 119 11.96 5.12 0.07
N GLU A 120 11.69 5.35 -1.22
CA GLU A 120 12.05 6.60 -1.90
C GLU A 120 11.45 7.84 -1.20
N TYR A 121 10.22 7.73 -0.70
CA TYR A 121 9.56 8.80 0.05
C TYR A 121 10.24 9.07 1.39
N VAL A 122 10.51 8.02 2.17
CA VAL A 122 11.16 8.11 3.49
C VAL A 122 12.54 8.74 3.38
N ILE A 123 13.37 8.28 2.43
CA ILE A 123 14.71 8.81 2.18
C ILE A 123 14.64 10.29 1.77
N ARG A 124 13.76 10.63 0.83
CA ARG A 124 13.60 12.02 0.36
C ARG A 124 13.16 12.97 1.48
N LYS A 125 12.31 12.49 2.40
CA LYS A 125 11.81 13.28 3.52
C LYS A 125 12.78 13.33 4.70
N GLY A 126 13.78 12.47 4.73
CA GLY A 126 14.70 12.33 5.87
C GLY A 126 14.00 11.81 7.13
N SER A 127 12.91 11.05 6.97
CA SER A 127 12.20 10.46 8.11
C SER A 127 12.99 9.29 8.69
N PRO A 128 12.97 9.09 10.03
CA PRO A 128 13.64 7.96 10.63
C PRO A 128 13.02 6.65 10.15
N CYS A 129 13.89 5.70 9.77
CA CYS A 129 13.51 4.43 9.17
C CYS A 129 13.92 3.26 10.06
N VAL A 130 13.04 2.27 10.23
CA VAL A 130 13.35 1.05 10.96
C VAL A 130 14.36 0.18 10.20
N THR A 131 14.11 -0.03 8.91
CA THR A 131 14.96 -0.81 8.00
C THR A 131 14.59 -0.53 6.55
N GLU A 132 15.54 -0.69 5.65
CA GLU A 132 15.37 -0.60 4.19
C GLU A 132 15.17 -1.97 3.53
N ALA A 133 15.14 -3.05 4.31
CA ALA A 133 15.18 -4.43 3.79
C ALA A 133 13.96 -4.83 2.96
N PHE A 134 12.82 -4.13 3.08
CA PHE A 134 11.57 -4.47 2.41
C PHE A 134 11.24 -3.50 1.26
N ALA A 135 12.25 -3.15 0.48
CA ALA A 135 12.13 -2.20 -0.61
C ALA A 135 11.21 -2.64 -1.76
N GLU A 136 10.95 -3.94 -1.93
CA GLU A 136 10.08 -4.46 -2.99
C GLU A 136 8.91 -5.26 -2.39
N ILE A 137 7.68 -4.77 -2.64
CA ILE A 137 6.45 -5.40 -2.14
C ILE A 137 6.10 -6.66 -2.95
N ALA A 138 6.49 -6.70 -4.23
CA ALA A 138 6.15 -7.80 -5.14
C ALA A 138 6.75 -9.15 -4.69
N ASP A 139 7.86 -9.11 -3.99
CA ASP A 139 8.64 -10.29 -3.59
C ASP A 139 8.43 -10.68 -2.11
N ILE A 140 7.53 -10.00 -1.39
CA ILE A 140 7.23 -10.35 -0.02
C ILE A 140 6.46 -11.67 0.01
N SER A 141 7.15 -12.71 0.48
CA SER A 141 6.58 -14.02 0.75
C SER A 141 5.90 -14.07 2.12
N VAL A 142 5.21 -15.17 2.41
CA VAL A 142 4.67 -15.43 3.77
C VAL A 142 5.78 -15.39 4.82
N ALA A 143 6.94 -15.95 4.53
CA ALA A 143 8.12 -15.87 5.40
C ALA A 143 8.57 -14.42 5.61
N GLY A 144 8.52 -13.58 4.56
CA GLY A 144 8.79 -12.15 4.66
C GLY A 144 7.80 -11.42 5.58
N CYS A 145 6.52 -11.78 5.53
CA CYS A 145 5.52 -11.24 6.45
C CYS A 145 5.82 -11.60 7.91
N PHE A 146 6.23 -12.84 8.18
CA PHE A 146 6.67 -13.25 9.51
C PHE A 146 7.92 -12.49 9.99
N SER A 147 8.88 -12.25 9.11
CA SER A 147 10.07 -11.45 9.43
C SER A 147 9.72 -10.01 9.79
N ILE A 148 8.78 -9.39 9.04
CA ILE A 148 8.27 -8.06 9.34
C ILE A 148 7.55 -8.05 10.69
N ALA A 149 6.65 -9.01 10.94
CA ALA A 149 5.91 -9.10 12.19
C ALA A 149 6.87 -9.28 13.38
N ARG A 150 7.86 -10.15 13.26
CA ARG A 150 8.88 -10.36 14.29
C ARG A 150 9.68 -9.10 14.58
N LEU A 151 10.13 -8.39 13.56
CA LEU A 151 10.84 -7.12 13.70
C LEU A 151 10.01 -6.09 14.48
N LEU A 152 8.71 -5.97 14.13
CA LEU A 152 7.79 -5.06 14.80
C LEU A 152 7.54 -5.46 16.25
N CYS A 153 7.33 -6.75 16.53
CA CYS A 153 7.16 -7.25 17.90
C CYS A 153 8.41 -7.04 18.77
N GLU A 154 9.58 -7.30 18.23
CA GLU A 154 10.83 -7.09 18.94
C GLU A 154 11.06 -5.61 19.30
N GLY A 155 10.81 -4.69 18.36
CA GLY A 155 10.91 -3.25 18.61
C GLY A 155 9.90 -2.76 19.66
N PHE A 156 8.66 -3.25 19.61
CA PHE A 156 7.65 -2.97 20.61
C PHE A 156 8.08 -3.47 22.01
N CYS A 157 8.54 -4.71 22.11
CA CYS A 157 9.01 -5.28 23.38
C CYS A 157 10.21 -4.52 23.97
N ARG A 158 11.11 -4.01 23.12
CA ARG A 158 12.23 -3.17 23.54
C ARG A 158 11.81 -1.75 23.93
N GLY A 159 10.58 -1.33 23.62
CA GLY A 159 10.09 0.02 23.88
C GLY A 159 10.59 1.07 22.88
N GLU A 160 11.05 0.67 21.71
CA GLU A 160 11.46 1.59 20.65
C GLU A 160 10.28 2.40 20.12
N TYR A 161 9.10 1.82 20.17
CA TYR A 161 7.79 2.43 19.86
C TYR A 161 6.68 1.69 20.60
N GLY A 162 5.60 2.40 20.91
CA GLY A 162 4.46 1.86 21.63
C GLY A 162 3.21 1.71 20.78
N HIS A 163 3.20 2.33 19.59
CA HIS A 163 2.07 2.28 18.67
C HIS A 163 2.55 1.79 17.31
N ILE A 164 1.83 0.84 16.72
CA ILE A 164 2.12 0.31 15.38
C ILE A 164 0.90 0.54 14.51
N GLU A 165 1.04 1.37 13.48
CA GLU A 165 -0.04 1.69 12.55
C GLU A 165 0.29 1.23 11.12
N LEU A 166 -0.67 0.52 10.50
CA LEU A 166 -0.56 0.08 9.11
C LEU A 166 -1.16 1.14 8.18
N CYS A 167 -0.31 1.70 7.33
CA CYS A 167 -0.71 2.68 6.32
C CYS A 167 -0.67 2.05 4.93
N TYR A 168 -1.84 1.86 4.33
CA TYR A 168 -1.97 1.31 2.98
C TYR A 168 -3.19 1.88 2.27
N THR A 169 -3.22 1.81 0.96
CA THR A 169 -4.36 2.23 0.15
C THR A 169 -5.20 1.00 -0.21
N CYS A 170 -6.46 0.98 0.24
CA CYS A 170 -7.40 -0.07 -0.16
C CYS A 170 -7.78 0.11 -1.64
N LEU A 171 -7.61 -0.92 -2.45
CA LEU A 171 -7.92 -0.88 -3.88
C LEU A 171 -9.41 -0.61 -4.16
N LEU A 172 -10.31 -1.02 -3.27
CA LEU A 172 -11.75 -0.78 -3.38
C LEU A 172 -12.15 0.68 -3.19
N TYR A 173 -11.29 1.48 -2.54
CA TYR A 173 -11.50 2.90 -2.26
C TYR A 173 -10.55 3.82 -3.03
N THR A 174 -9.71 3.27 -3.92
CA THR A 174 -8.94 4.11 -4.82
C THR A 174 -9.87 4.86 -5.74
N SER A 175 -9.56 6.11 -5.99
CA SER A 175 -10.32 7.01 -6.87
C SER A 175 -10.88 6.25 -8.07
N PRO A 176 -12.15 6.44 -8.38
CA PRO A 176 -12.74 5.83 -9.57
C PRO A 176 -11.84 6.15 -10.77
N SER A 177 -11.50 5.13 -11.53
CA SER A 177 -10.79 5.32 -12.79
C SER A 177 -11.55 6.37 -13.63
N PRO A 178 -10.88 7.20 -14.44
CA PRO A 178 -11.59 8.06 -15.39
C PRO A 178 -12.62 7.33 -16.24
N ARG A 179 -12.44 6.01 -16.45
CA ARG A 179 -13.45 5.13 -17.07
C ARG A 179 -14.66 4.86 -16.18
N ASP A 180 -14.51 4.83 -14.87
CA ASP A 180 -15.63 4.57 -13.94
C ASP A 180 -16.47 5.85 -13.76
N SER A 181 -15.84 7.01 -13.81
CA SER A 181 -16.56 8.30 -13.79
C SER A 181 -17.42 8.54 -15.02
N SER A 182 -17.07 7.95 -16.19
CA SER A 182 -17.87 8.03 -17.39
C SER A 182 -19.13 7.14 -17.37
N LYS A 183 -19.10 6.05 -16.60
CA LYS A 183 -20.27 5.18 -16.41
C LYS A 183 -21.30 5.75 -15.43
N SER A 184 -20.89 6.62 -14.53
CA SER A 184 -21.79 7.24 -13.54
C SER A 184 -22.58 8.45 -14.08
N ARG A 185 -22.37 8.84 -15.34
CA ARG A 185 -23.04 9.97 -16.00
C ARG A 185 -24.11 9.57 -17.02
N MET A 186 -24.65 8.36 -16.94
CA MET A 186 -25.91 8.12 -17.67
C MET A 186 -27.07 8.71 -16.85
N PRO A 187 -27.76 9.75 -17.34
CA PRO A 187 -28.99 10.18 -16.73
C PRO A 187 -29.98 9.03 -16.86
N SER A 188 -30.60 8.64 -15.75
CA SER A 188 -31.82 7.83 -15.78
C SER A 188 -32.86 8.65 -16.52
N SER A 189 -33.01 8.41 -17.79
CA SER A 189 -34.17 8.89 -18.53
C SER A 189 -35.33 7.96 -18.25
N ALA A 190 -36.31 8.53 -17.56
CA ALA A 190 -37.75 8.30 -17.54
C ALA A 190 -38.26 6.94 -18.03
#